data_fa424a24ac548a3ac15c3942f8c1f999
#
_entry.id   fa424a24ac548a3ac15c3942f8c1f999
#
_cell.length_a   1.000
_cell.length_b   1.000
_cell.length_c   1.000
_cell.angle_alpha   90.00
_cell.angle_beta   90.00
_cell.angle_gamma   90.00
#
_symmetry.space_group_name_H-M   'P 1'
#
loop_
_entity.id
_entity.type
_entity.pdbx_description
1 polymer ?
#
loop_
_entity_poly.entity_id
_entity_poly.type
_entity_poly.pdbx_seq_one_letter_code
_entity_poly.pdbx_strand_id
1 'polypeptide(L)'
;MKSCITISLVEEARGGPFVLWDGLEKSIAFAAELGYDAVEIFAPGPEVIDAEALRSMLDSANLKLAALGTGAGWVKHRLQLADPDASKREQARAFVRSIIDCAGQFGAAAIIGSMQGQSGHTG
;
A
#
# COMPACT_ATOMS: atom_id res chain seq x y z
N MET A 1 12.93 -2.17 -19.24
CA MET A 1 11.77 -1.65 -18.48
C MET A 1 11.22 -2.75 -17.60
N LYS A 2 10.87 -2.41 -16.36
CA LYS A 2 10.27 -3.36 -15.42
C LYS A 2 8.77 -3.13 -15.35
N SER A 3 8.01 -4.21 -15.17
CA SER A 3 6.56 -4.15 -15.03
C SER A 3 6.12 -4.40 -13.60
N CYS A 4 5.02 -3.76 -13.19
CA CYS A 4 4.47 -3.88 -11.84
C CYS A 4 2.94 -3.93 -11.90
N ILE A 5 2.34 -4.71 -11.02
CA ILE A 5 0.89 -4.79 -10.89
C ILE A 5 0.49 -4.59 -9.43
N THR A 6 -0.64 -3.93 -9.20
CA THR A 6 -1.11 -3.61 -7.85
C THR A 6 -2.02 -4.69 -7.30
N ILE A 7 -1.72 -5.11 -6.07
CA ILE A 7 -2.54 -6.01 -5.28
C ILE A 7 -3.25 -5.18 -4.21
N SER A 8 -4.57 -5.28 -4.11
CA SER A 8 -5.32 -4.56 -3.09
C SER A 8 -5.78 -5.50 -1.99
N LEU A 9 -5.53 -5.09 -0.75
CA LEU A 9 -6.02 -5.74 0.47
C LEU A 9 -7.04 -4.84 1.20
N VAL A 10 -7.47 -3.76 0.57
CA VAL A 10 -8.37 -2.77 1.17
C VAL A 10 -9.75 -2.92 0.56
N GLU A 11 -10.64 -3.60 1.26
CA GLU A 11 -12.00 -3.86 0.79
C GLU A 11 -12.76 -2.57 0.49
N GLU A 12 -12.54 -1.53 1.30
CA GLU A 12 -13.18 -0.23 1.12
C GLU A 12 -12.82 0.47 -0.19
N ALA A 13 -11.75 0.01 -0.85
CA ALA A 13 -11.33 0.54 -2.15
C ALA A 13 -11.81 -0.32 -3.34
N ARG A 14 -12.62 -1.34 -3.08
CA ARG A 14 -13.12 -2.22 -4.14
C ARG A 14 -13.94 -1.41 -5.15
N GLY A 15 -13.74 -1.70 -6.42
CA GLY A 15 -14.32 -0.92 -7.50
C GLY A 15 -13.42 0.21 -8.02
N GLY A 16 -12.29 0.44 -7.35
CA GLY A 16 -11.27 1.38 -7.82
C GLY A 16 -10.37 0.76 -8.90
N PRO A 17 -9.24 1.40 -9.20
CA PRO A 17 -8.39 1.01 -10.33
C PRO A 17 -7.47 -0.19 -10.06
N PHE A 18 -7.63 -0.86 -8.96
CA PHE A 18 -6.76 -1.99 -8.58
C PHE A 18 -7.23 -3.28 -9.24
N VAL A 19 -6.30 -4.16 -9.55
CA VAL A 19 -6.55 -5.31 -10.41
C VAL A 19 -6.68 -6.62 -9.66
N LEU A 20 -5.80 -6.87 -8.69
CA LEU A 20 -5.76 -8.16 -7.98
C LEU A 20 -6.31 -8.03 -6.57
N TRP A 21 -7.30 -8.86 -6.25
CA TRP A 21 -8.09 -8.77 -5.01
C TRP A 21 -8.14 -10.08 -4.20
N ASP A 22 -7.44 -11.12 -4.64
CA ASP A 22 -7.61 -12.48 -4.10
C ASP A 22 -6.66 -12.81 -2.94
N GLY A 23 -6.14 -11.81 -2.25
CA GLY A 23 -5.18 -12.01 -1.18
C GLY A 23 -3.74 -12.06 -1.71
N LEU A 24 -2.77 -11.98 -0.79
CA LEU A 24 -1.36 -11.87 -1.18
C LEU A 24 -0.85 -13.11 -1.90
N GLU A 25 -1.08 -14.28 -1.35
CA GLU A 25 -0.51 -15.51 -1.90
C GLU A 25 -0.97 -15.77 -3.33
N LYS A 26 -2.27 -15.73 -3.55
CA LYS A 26 -2.84 -15.96 -4.89
C LYS A 26 -2.47 -14.85 -5.87
N SER A 27 -2.50 -13.61 -5.40
CA SER A 27 -2.18 -12.46 -6.26
C SER A 27 -0.73 -12.46 -6.69
N ILE A 28 0.19 -12.79 -5.78
CA ILE A 28 1.61 -12.89 -6.08
C ILE A 28 1.87 -14.02 -7.09
N ALA A 29 1.26 -15.19 -6.88
CA ALA A 29 1.38 -16.30 -7.79
C ALA A 29 0.86 -15.95 -9.18
N PHE A 30 -0.28 -15.25 -9.25
CA PHE A 30 -0.88 -14.81 -10.50
C PHE A 30 0.00 -13.77 -11.23
N ALA A 31 0.56 -12.82 -10.50
CA ALA A 31 1.47 -11.83 -11.06
C ALA A 31 2.72 -12.49 -11.66
N ALA A 32 3.26 -13.48 -10.97
CA ALA A 32 4.41 -14.25 -11.46
C ALA A 32 4.06 -15.01 -12.73
N GLU A 33 2.90 -15.65 -12.75
CA GLU A 33 2.42 -16.40 -13.92
C GLU A 33 2.24 -15.49 -15.14
N LEU A 34 1.79 -14.26 -14.92
CA LEU A 34 1.63 -13.28 -16.00
C LEU A 34 2.96 -12.63 -16.44
N GLY A 35 4.05 -12.91 -15.75
CA GLY A 35 5.37 -12.40 -16.14
C GLY A 35 5.71 -11.01 -15.65
N TYR A 36 5.04 -10.49 -14.62
CA TYR A 36 5.40 -9.21 -14.03
C TYR A 36 6.73 -9.31 -13.28
N ASP A 37 7.43 -8.20 -13.19
CA ASP A 37 8.71 -8.09 -12.47
C ASP A 37 8.53 -7.78 -11.00
N ALA A 38 7.46 -7.07 -10.64
CA ALA A 38 7.22 -6.57 -9.30
C ALA A 38 5.74 -6.45 -9.00
N VAL A 39 5.43 -6.32 -7.71
CA VAL A 39 4.08 -6.01 -7.24
C VAL A 39 4.12 -4.78 -6.35
N GLU A 40 3.01 -4.06 -6.34
CA GLU A 40 2.72 -2.98 -5.42
C GLU A 40 1.56 -3.44 -4.54
N ILE A 41 1.62 -3.18 -3.25
CA ILE A 41 0.58 -3.62 -2.33
C ILE A 41 -0.14 -2.40 -1.74
N PHE A 42 -1.46 -2.40 -1.86
CA PHE A 42 -2.34 -1.44 -1.21
C PHE A 42 -2.92 -2.12 0.02
N ALA A 43 -2.39 -1.80 1.20
CA ALA A 43 -2.70 -2.48 2.45
C ALA A 43 -3.46 -1.58 3.42
N PRO A 44 -4.33 -2.14 4.28
CA PRO A 44 -5.05 -1.34 5.28
C PRO A 44 -4.16 -0.80 6.39
N GLY A 45 -2.98 -1.37 6.57
CA GLY A 45 -1.98 -0.95 7.53
C GLY A 45 -0.82 -1.94 7.53
N PRO A 46 0.29 -1.62 8.20
CA PRO A 46 1.46 -2.49 8.21
C PRO A 46 1.21 -3.79 8.98
N GLU A 47 0.24 -3.82 9.88
CA GLU A 47 -0.06 -4.99 10.71
C GLU A 47 -0.54 -6.20 9.92
N VAL A 48 -1.06 -6.01 8.70
CA VAL A 48 -1.47 -7.13 7.84
C VAL A 48 -0.31 -7.70 7.03
N ILE A 49 0.85 -7.07 7.10
CA ILE A 49 2.03 -7.50 6.35
C ILE A 49 2.95 -8.27 7.28
N ASP A 50 2.96 -9.58 7.15
CA ASP A 50 3.99 -10.42 7.76
C ASP A 50 5.21 -10.35 6.84
N ALA A 51 6.24 -9.62 7.29
CA ALA A 51 7.41 -9.34 6.46
C ALA A 51 8.14 -10.62 6.04
N GLU A 52 8.26 -11.58 6.96
CA GLU A 52 8.94 -12.83 6.66
C GLU A 52 8.16 -13.67 5.64
N ALA A 53 6.85 -13.81 5.85
CA ALA A 53 5.99 -14.54 4.94
C ALA A 53 5.95 -13.88 3.55
N LEU A 54 5.83 -12.56 3.51
CA LEU A 54 5.81 -11.83 2.23
C LEU A 54 7.14 -11.99 1.50
N ARG A 55 8.26 -11.87 2.21
CA ARG A 55 9.58 -12.06 1.59
C ARG A 55 9.72 -13.44 0.98
N SER A 56 9.25 -14.46 1.70
CA SER A 56 9.28 -15.84 1.21
C SER A 56 8.43 -16.01 -0.06
N MET A 57 7.21 -15.44 -0.06
CA MET A 57 6.33 -15.49 -1.25
C MET A 57 6.97 -14.81 -2.47
N LEU A 58 7.55 -13.63 -2.25
CA LEU A 58 8.19 -12.86 -3.32
C LEU A 58 9.41 -13.59 -3.88
N ASP A 59 10.25 -14.12 -3.01
CA ASP A 59 11.44 -14.85 -3.43
C ASP A 59 11.07 -16.10 -4.23
N SER A 60 10.07 -16.86 -3.76
CA SER A 60 9.59 -18.05 -4.46
C SER A 60 9.01 -17.74 -5.83
N ALA A 61 8.41 -16.57 -5.98
CA ALA A 61 7.82 -16.11 -7.23
C ALA A 61 8.79 -15.34 -8.13
N ASN A 62 9.98 -15.07 -7.64
CA ASN A 62 10.97 -14.21 -8.30
C ASN A 62 10.41 -12.82 -8.62
N LEU A 63 9.66 -12.26 -7.68
CA LEU A 63 9.09 -10.92 -7.77
C LEU A 63 9.72 -10.03 -6.72
N LYS A 64 9.70 -8.72 -6.98
CA LYS A 64 10.12 -7.69 -6.03
C LYS A 64 8.91 -6.92 -5.53
N LEU A 65 9.02 -6.37 -4.32
CA LEU A 65 8.05 -5.39 -3.85
C LEU A 65 8.51 -4.02 -4.34
N ALA A 66 7.71 -3.42 -5.21
CA ALA A 66 8.02 -2.09 -5.75
C ALA A 66 7.63 -0.99 -4.77
N ALA A 67 6.46 -1.11 -4.14
CA ALA A 67 5.94 -0.09 -3.25
C ALA A 67 4.82 -0.60 -2.37
N LEU A 68 4.60 0.11 -1.25
CA LEU A 68 3.37 0.00 -0.46
C LEU A 68 2.60 1.30 -0.59
N GLY A 69 1.30 1.21 -0.84
CA GLY A 69 0.43 2.37 -0.92
C GLY A 69 -0.11 2.78 0.45
N THR A 70 -0.21 4.08 0.69
CA THR A 70 -0.74 4.62 1.96
C THR A 70 -2.21 5.00 1.90
N GLY A 71 -2.86 4.80 0.75
CA GLY A 71 -4.22 5.30 0.51
C GLY A 71 -5.28 4.83 1.50
N ALA A 72 -5.09 3.69 2.14
CA ALA A 72 -6.00 3.20 3.18
C ALA A 72 -6.07 4.14 4.37
N GLY A 73 -5.05 4.92 4.62
CA GLY A 73 -5.10 5.96 5.64
C GLY A 73 -6.27 6.90 5.45
N TRP A 74 -6.59 7.24 4.21
CA TRP A 74 -7.78 8.02 3.91
C TRP A 74 -9.03 7.15 3.73
N VAL A 75 -8.96 6.14 2.86
CA VAL A 75 -10.15 5.36 2.46
C VAL A 75 -10.77 4.65 3.66
N LYS A 76 -9.95 4.07 4.52
CA LYS A 76 -10.40 3.29 5.67
C LYS A 76 -10.40 4.09 6.97
N HIS A 77 -9.35 4.86 7.22
CA HIS A 77 -9.13 5.51 8.51
C HIS A 77 -9.47 6.99 8.53
N ARG A 78 -9.77 7.58 7.39
CA ARG A 78 -10.11 9.00 7.23
C ARG A 78 -9.02 9.95 7.74
N LEU A 79 -7.77 9.54 7.58
CA LEU A 79 -6.61 10.35 7.94
C LEU A 79 -6.06 11.05 6.70
N GLN A 80 -5.70 12.31 6.84
CA GLN A 80 -5.06 13.07 5.77
C GLN A 80 -4.04 14.03 6.34
N LEU A 81 -2.98 14.26 5.58
CA LEU A 81 -1.86 15.10 6.02
C LEU A 81 -2.23 16.58 6.12
N ALA A 82 -3.28 17.01 5.43
CA ALA A 82 -3.77 18.38 5.41
C ALA A 82 -4.98 18.60 6.33
N ASP A 83 -5.25 17.69 7.25
CA ASP A 83 -6.40 17.83 8.15
C ASP A 83 -6.30 19.09 8.99
N PRO A 84 -7.40 19.84 9.19
CA PRO A 84 -7.41 21.02 10.06
C PRO A 84 -7.07 20.71 11.51
N ASP A 85 -7.42 19.51 11.99
CA ASP A 85 -7.14 19.07 13.36
C ASP A 85 -5.69 18.60 13.48
N ALA A 86 -4.93 19.26 14.36
CA ALA A 86 -3.52 18.92 14.59
C ALA A 86 -3.32 17.47 15.06
N SER A 87 -4.24 16.96 15.89
CA SER A 87 -4.18 15.58 16.37
C SER A 87 -4.34 14.58 15.22
N LYS A 88 -5.26 14.87 14.31
CA LYS A 88 -5.46 14.02 13.14
C LYS A 88 -4.30 14.09 12.17
N ARG A 89 -3.69 15.26 12.01
CA ARG A 89 -2.47 15.37 11.19
C ARG A 89 -1.36 14.50 11.76
N GLU A 90 -1.20 14.47 13.07
CA GLU A 90 -0.18 13.63 13.70
C GLU A 90 -0.47 12.14 13.50
N GLN A 91 -1.73 11.73 13.63
CA GLN A 91 -2.13 10.36 13.34
C GLN A 91 -1.84 9.99 11.88
N ALA A 92 -2.10 10.92 10.95
CA ALA A 92 -1.80 10.70 9.54
C ALA A 92 -0.30 10.51 9.32
N ARG A 93 0.53 11.36 9.94
CA ARG A 93 1.99 11.23 9.86
C ARG A 93 2.47 9.90 10.42
N ALA A 94 1.91 9.49 11.57
CA ALA A 94 2.26 8.21 12.18
C ALA A 94 1.91 7.04 11.28
N PHE A 95 0.76 7.09 10.62
CA PHE A 95 0.36 6.06 9.67
C PHE A 95 1.33 5.98 8.49
N VAL A 96 1.67 7.12 7.89
CA VAL A 96 2.63 7.17 6.79
C VAL A 96 3.99 6.61 7.21
N ARG A 97 4.48 7.00 8.39
CA ARG A 97 5.75 6.48 8.91
C ARG A 97 5.71 4.97 9.06
N SER A 98 4.60 4.42 9.56
CA SER A 98 4.47 2.97 9.72
C SER A 98 4.54 2.23 8.39
N ILE A 99 3.97 2.79 7.33
CA ILE A 99 4.07 2.22 5.98
C ILE A 99 5.49 2.37 5.43
N ILE A 100 6.14 3.51 5.66
CA ILE A 100 7.53 3.71 5.26
C ILE A 100 8.46 2.67 5.92
N ASP A 101 8.27 2.45 7.21
CA ASP A 101 9.09 1.48 7.95
C ASP A 101 8.88 0.06 7.42
N CYS A 102 7.62 -0.29 7.14
CA CYS A 102 7.30 -1.60 6.57
C CYS A 102 7.91 -1.77 5.18
N ALA A 103 7.71 -0.78 4.30
CA ALA A 103 8.27 -0.81 2.96
C ALA A 103 9.80 -0.86 2.96
N GLY A 104 10.41 -0.15 3.90
CA GLY A 104 11.87 -0.10 4.04
C GLY A 104 12.51 -1.46 4.30
N GLN A 105 11.79 -2.38 4.93
CA GLN A 105 12.28 -3.74 5.15
C GLN A 105 12.50 -4.50 3.84
N PHE A 106 11.87 -4.06 2.77
CA PHE A 106 11.98 -4.65 1.43
C PHE A 106 12.76 -3.77 0.47
N GLY A 107 13.30 -2.65 0.93
CA GLY A 107 13.91 -1.65 0.05
C GLY A 107 12.90 -0.99 -0.88
N ALA A 108 11.63 -1.01 -0.52
CA ALA A 108 10.54 -0.50 -1.34
C ALA A 108 10.14 0.92 -0.93
N ALA A 109 9.47 1.63 -1.84
CA ALA A 109 8.95 2.95 -1.58
C ALA A 109 7.57 2.88 -0.91
N ALA A 110 7.20 3.94 -0.19
CA ALA A 110 5.83 4.18 0.23
C ALA A 110 5.23 5.25 -0.69
N ILE A 111 3.99 5.04 -1.13
CA ILE A 111 3.34 5.97 -2.05
C ILE A 111 2.31 6.78 -1.28
N ILE A 112 2.40 8.10 -1.36
CA ILE A 112 1.40 9.00 -0.82
C ILE A 112 0.48 9.44 -1.95
N GLY A 113 -0.79 9.08 -1.84
CA GLY A 113 -1.82 9.45 -2.80
C GLY A 113 -2.94 10.20 -2.09
N SER A 114 -4.07 9.54 -1.87
CA SER A 114 -5.25 10.18 -1.27
C SER A 114 -5.01 10.76 0.13
N MET A 115 -3.99 10.28 0.85
CA MET A 115 -3.64 10.82 2.17
C MET A 115 -3.02 12.21 2.14
N GLN A 116 -2.60 12.72 0.98
CA GLN A 116 -2.10 14.08 0.93
C GLN A 116 -3.17 15.08 1.38
N GLY A 117 -4.43 14.73 1.15
CA GLY A 117 -5.55 15.55 1.54
C GLY A 117 -5.81 16.69 0.59
N GLN A 118 -6.79 17.49 0.95
CA GLN A 118 -7.14 18.71 0.23
C GLN A 118 -6.85 19.90 1.13
N SER A 119 -6.54 21.03 0.53
CA SER A 119 -6.42 22.26 1.30
C SER A 119 -7.72 22.50 2.06
N GLY A 120 -7.60 23.01 3.27
CA GLY A 120 -8.75 23.37 4.05
C GLY A 120 -9.68 24.21 3.20
N HIS A 121 -10.96 23.96 3.31
CA HIS A 121 -11.90 24.67 2.50
C HIS A 121 -11.93 26.13 2.89
N THR A 122 -11.60 26.95 1.98
CA THR A 122 -11.59 28.39 2.21
C THR A 122 -12.68 29.07 1.42
N GLY A 123 -13.54 28.28 0.94
CA GLY A 123 -14.57 28.79 0.07
C GLY A 123 -14.17 28.69 -1.35
#